data_adbf57304f404acc039be6c3406dfcd7
#
_entry.id   adbf57304f404acc039be6c3406dfcd7
#
_cell.length_a   1.000
_cell.length_b   1.000
_cell.length_c   1.000
_cell.angle_alpha   90.00
_cell.angle_beta   90.00
_cell.angle_gamma   90.00
#
_symmetry.space_group_name_H-M   'P 1'
#
loop_
_entity.id
_entity.type
_entity.pdbx_description
1 polymer ?
#
loop_
_entity_poly.entity_id
_entity_poly.type
_entity_poly.pdbx_seq_one_letter_code
_entity_poly.pdbx_strand_id
1 'polypeptide(L)'
;MLSKELRFHCLNLDSFKTPYIQHCILEMPISDVSSDFTIEVGSASFALHKFPLISRSERIRNLLLKANDTKVSRINLIGLPGRSNAFELAEKFCYGVNVEITISNVTLLRCAARFMEMTEDISEKNLEIRTEVFLKDAVFPNISNSISVLHRCETFLPLSEEVNLVSQLINAITNNTCKEQLTSDLSKLEYSFSPKTVQCVDSETPSY
;
A
#
# COMPACT_ATOMS: atom_id res chain seq x y z
N MET A 1 -39.30 4.27 -4.65
CA MET A 1 -39.14 3.41 -3.44
C MET A 1 -38.79 2.02 -3.88
N LEU A 2 -37.52 1.64 -3.83
CA LEU A 2 -37.00 0.27 -3.74
C LEU A 2 -35.48 0.36 -3.73
N SER A 3 -34.95 0.45 -2.50
CA SER A 3 -33.53 0.28 -2.20
C SER A 3 -33.17 -1.19 -2.43
N LYS A 4 -32.35 -1.48 -3.44
CA LYS A 4 -31.69 -2.79 -3.55
C LYS A 4 -30.31 -2.70 -2.93
N GLU A 5 -30.19 -3.23 -1.72
CA GLU A 5 -28.92 -3.50 -1.07
C GLU A 5 -28.09 -4.47 -1.93
N LEU A 6 -26.92 -4.01 -2.36
CA LEU A 6 -25.91 -4.85 -3.01
C LEU A 6 -25.18 -5.63 -1.92
N ARG A 7 -25.53 -6.88 -1.75
CA ARG A 7 -24.77 -7.83 -0.91
C ARG A 7 -23.59 -8.37 -1.71
N PHE A 8 -22.41 -7.95 -1.32
CA PHE A 8 -21.16 -8.53 -1.82
C PHE A 8 -20.91 -9.88 -1.11
N HIS A 9 -20.88 -10.95 -1.86
CA HIS A 9 -20.39 -12.24 -1.36
C HIS A 9 -18.89 -12.33 -1.62
N CYS A 10 -18.11 -12.43 -0.55
CA CYS A 10 -16.68 -12.78 -0.61
C CYS A 10 -16.53 -14.20 -1.14
N LEU A 11 -15.98 -14.36 -2.32
CA LEU A 11 -15.52 -15.64 -2.82
C LEU A 11 -14.03 -15.81 -2.47
N ASN A 12 -13.75 -16.94 -1.83
CA ASN A 12 -12.43 -17.39 -1.41
C ASN A 12 -11.54 -17.65 -2.63
N LEU A 13 -10.42 -16.92 -2.77
CA LEU A 13 -9.59 -16.88 -3.99
C LEU A 13 -8.30 -17.71 -3.87
N ASP A 14 -8.32 -18.84 -3.15
CA ASP A 14 -7.11 -19.67 -2.95
C ASP A 14 -6.81 -20.69 -4.05
N SER A 15 -7.36 -20.54 -5.26
CA SER A 15 -7.25 -21.62 -6.25
C SER A 15 -6.96 -21.20 -7.70
N PHE A 16 -6.09 -20.22 -7.97
CA PHE A 16 -5.65 -19.97 -9.35
C PHE A 16 -4.14 -19.84 -9.48
N LYS A 17 -3.47 -21.00 -9.60
CA LYS A 17 -2.15 -21.12 -10.20
C LYS A 17 -2.33 -21.55 -11.66
N THR A 18 -2.31 -20.61 -12.60
CA THR A 18 -1.97 -20.90 -14.02
C THR A 18 -1.45 -19.64 -14.70
N PRO A 19 -0.30 -19.71 -15.38
CA PRO A 19 0.38 -18.56 -15.96
C PRO A 19 0.04 -18.40 -17.44
N TYR A 20 -1.22 -18.30 -17.84
CA TYR A 20 -1.58 -17.92 -19.22
C TYR A 20 -3.03 -17.48 -19.30
N ILE A 21 -3.24 -16.34 -19.97
CA ILE A 21 -4.54 -15.68 -20.24
C ILE A 21 -5.04 -14.90 -19.02
N GLN A 22 -4.45 -13.72 -18.81
CA GLN A 22 -5.10 -12.68 -18.01
C GLN A 22 -6.26 -12.06 -18.80
N HIS A 23 -7.29 -12.84 -19.06
CA HIS A 23 -8.63 -12.33 -19.09
C HIS A 23 -9.13 -12.39 -17.66
N CYS A 24 -8.71 -11.43 -16.84
CA CYS A 24 -9.42 -11.15 -15.61
C CYS A 24 -10.75 -10.51 -16.00
N ILE A 25 -11.67 -11.33 -16.50
CA ILE A 25 -13.08 -11.06 -16.35
C ILE A 25 -13.29 -11.24 -14.85
N LEU A 26 -13.16 -10.14 -14.09
CA LEU A 26 -13.81 -10.07 -12.82
C LEU A 26 -15.29 -10.28 -13.12
N GLU A 27 -15.78 -11.49 -12.92
CA GLU A 27 -17.20 -11.78 -12.80
C GLU A 27 -17.71 -11.09 -11.53
N MET A 28 -17.74 -9.79 -11.59
CA MET A 28 -18.65 -9.03 -10.76
C MET A 28 -20.04 -9.33 -11.31
N PRO A 29 -21.01 -9.65 -10.47
CA PRO A 29 -22.39 -9.79 -10.92
C PRO A 29 -23.00 -8.41 -11.21
N ILE A 30 -22.37 -7.65 -12.07
CA ILE A 30 -22.96 -6.53 -12.80
C ILE A 30 -23.35 -7.13 -14.13
N SER A 31 -24.38 -7.95 -14.06
CA SER A 31 -25.07 -8.52 -15.19
C SER A 31 -25.37 -7.47 -16.24
N ASP A 32 -25.20 -7.83 -17.49
CA ASP A 32 -25.76 -7.27 -18.71
C ASP A 32 -25.34 -5.86 -19.15
N VAL A 33 -24.45 -5.16 -18.45
CA VAL A 33 -23.90 -3.91 -18.96
C VAL A 33 -22.57 -4.20 -19.66
N SER A 34 -22.57 -4.10 -20.99
CA SER A 34 -21.33 -4.21 -21.76
C SER A 34 -20.36 -3.09 -21.36
N SER A 35 -19.08 -3.45 -21.27
CA SER A 35 -18.01 -2.46 -21.03
C SER A 35 -18.10 -1.33 -22.07
N ASP A 36 -18.04 -0.10 -21.59
CA ASP A 36 -18.11 1.10 -22.43
C ASP A 36 -16.71 1.70 -22.72
N PHE A 37 -15.66 1.06 -22.18
CA PHE A 37 -14.34 1.64 -22.18
C PHE A 37 -13.23 0.57 -22.11
N THR A 38 -12.13 0.80 -22.83
CA THR A 38 -10.95 -0.07 -22.82
C THR A 38 -9.72 0.70 -22.38
N ILE A 39 -8.98 0.17 -21.40
CA ILE A 39 -7.68 0.70 -21.01
C ILE A 39 -6.59 -0.29 -21.43
N GLU A 40 -5.58 0.22 -22.11
CA GLU A 40 -4.38 -0.53 -22.49
C GLU A 40 -3.22 -0.17 -21.55
N VAL A 41 -2.57 -1.19 -20.99
CA VAL A 41 -1.41 -1.04 -20.12
C VAL A 41 -0.31 -1.98 -20.59
N GLY A 42 0.64 -1.47 -21.37
CA GLY A 42 1.63 -2.29 -22.03
C GLY A 42 0.99 -3.23 -23.05
N SER A 43 1.10 -4.55 -22.83
CA SER A 43 0.49 -5.56 -23.69
C SER A 43 -0.90 -6.03 -23.22
N ALA A 44 -1.34 -5.57 -22.05
CA ALA A 44 -2.63 -5.96 -21.48
C ALA A 44 -3.72 -4.95 -21.86
N SER A 45 -4.96 -5.48 -22.05
CA SER A 45 -6.14 -4.69 -22.37
C SER A 45 -7.26 -5.05 -21.41
N PHE A 46 -7.88 -4.02 -20.81
CA PHE A 46 -8.91 -4.14 -19.79
C PHE A 46 -10.21 -3.50 -20.32
N ALA A 47 -11.26 -4.30 -20.44
CA ALA A 47 -12.60 -3.86 -20.82
C ALA A 47 -13.38 -3.47 -19.56
N LEU A 48 -13.68 -2.18 -19.38
CA LEU A 48 -14.10 -1.59 -18.11
C LEU A 48 -15.27 -0.62 -18.30
N HIS A 49 -15.75 -0.04 -17.20
CA HIS A 49 -16.72 1.05 -17.18
C HIS A 49 -16.04 2.33 -16.75
N LYS A 50 -16.37 3.44 -17.42
CA LYS A 50 -15.78 4.76 -17.16
C LYS A 50 -16.03 5.23 -15.74
N PHE A 51 -17.25 5.09 -15.25
CA PHE A 51 -17.70 5.72 -14.00
C PHE A 51 -16.87 5.32 -12.76
N PRO A 52 -16.61 4.04 -12.46
CA PRO A 52 -15.77 3.65 -11.32
C PRO A 52 -14.37 4.25 -11.36
N LEU A 53 -13.80 4.35 -12.56
CA LEU A 53 -12.44 4.85 -12.75
C LEU A 53 -12.34 6.37 -12.61
N ILE A 54 -13.25 7.12 -13.24
CA ILE A 54 -13.26 8.60 -13.16
C ILE A 54 -13.64 9.12 -11.77
N SER A 55 -14.37 8.33 -10.98
CA SER A 55 -14.74 8.70 -9.61
C SER A 55 -13.57 8.63 -8.64
N ARG A 56 -12.48 7.93 -8.97
CA ARG A 56 -11.33 7.71 -8.09
C ARG A 56 -9.99 8.12 -8.66
N SER A 57 -9.87 8.35 -9.97
CA SER A 57 -8.63 8.72 -10.65
C SER A 57 -8.78 10.01 -11.44
N GLU A 58 -8.09 11.05 -11.00
CA GLU A 58 -8.05 12.33 -11.72
C GLU A 58 -7.35 12.19 -13.07
N ARG A 59 -6.30 11.39 -13.14
CA ARG A 59 -5.59 11.13 -14.39
C ARG A 59 -6.49 10.53 -15.47
N ILE A 60 -7.29 9.52 -15.14
CA ILE A 60 -8.23 8.93 -16.10
C ILE A 60 -9.30 9.94 -16.49
N ARG A 61 -9.82 10.71 -15.53
CA ARG A 61 -10.75 11.80 -15.79
C ARG A 61 -10.18 12.80 -16.78
N ASN A 62 -8.96 13.27 -16.56
CA ASN A 62 -8.28 14.24 -17.41
C ASN A 62 -7.98 13.69 -18.82
N LEU A 63 -7.59 12.42 -18.92
CA LEU A 63 -7.37 11.78 -20.23
C LEU A 63 -8.67 11.70 -21.05
N LEU A 64 -9.79 11.39 -20.42
CA LEU A 64 -11.09 11.35 -21.09
C LEU A 64 -11.57 12.74 -21.51
N LEU A 65 -11.36 13.75 -20.66
CA LEU A 65 -11.71 15.15 -20.97
C LEU A 65 -10.88 15.72 -22.14
N LYS A 66 -9.58 15.42 -22.18
CA LYS A 66 -8.69 15.86 -23.27
C LYS A 66 -9.03 15.25 -24.62
N ALA A 67 -9.60 14.08 -24.61
CA ALA A 67 -9.96 13.38 -25.83
C ALA A 67 -11.17 14.00 -26.58
N ASN A 68 -11.80 15.03 -26.01
CA ASN A 68 -12.86 15.87 -26.60
C ASN A 68 -14.01 15.15 -27.35
N ASP A 69 -14.07 13.82 -27.22
CA ASP A 69 -15.05 13.01 -27.92
C ASP A 69 -15.77 12.08 -26.92
N THR A 70 -17.07 12.23 -26.85
CA THR A 70 -17.94 11.31 -26.06
C THR A 70 -17.83 9.84 -26.51
N LYS A 71 -17.17 9.61 -27.65
CA LYS A 71 -16.94 8.28 -28.25
C LYS A 71 -15.59 7.66 -27.95
N VAL A 72 -14.73 8.30 -27.12
CA VAL A 72 -13.46 7.65 -26.74
C VAL A 72 -13.74 6.38 -25.96
N SER A 73 -13.51 5.27 -26.62
CA SER A 73 -13.69 3.93 -26.08
C SER A 73 -12.37 3.28 -25.65
N ARG A 74 -11.21 3.95 -25.90
CA ARG A 74 -9.89 3.38 -25.62
C ARG A 74 -8.88 4.44 -25.15
N ILE A 75 -8.15 4.13 -24.08
CA ILE A 75 -7.01 4.91 -23.56
C ILE A 75 -5.81 3.99 -23.33
N ASN A 76 -4.61 4.51 -23.59
CA ASN A 76 -3.36 3.83 -23.27
C ASN A 76 -2.67 4.52 -22.07
N LEU A 77 -2.47 3.77 -20.98
CA LEU A 77 -1.73 4.21 -19.79
C LEU A 77 -0.24 3.86 -19.93
N ILE A 78 0.46 4.68 -20.71
CA ILE A 78 1.92 4.52 -20.91
C ILE A 78 2.63 4.96 -19.63
N GLY A 79 3.60 4.15 -19.18
CA GLY A 79 4.48 4.50 -18.06
C GLY A 79 3.92 4.20 -16.68
N LEU A 80 2.81 3.49 -16.56
CA LEU A 80 2.32 3.04 -15.24
C LEU A 80 3.35 2.10 -14.59
N PRO A 81 3.88 2.43 -13.39
CA PRO A 81 4.78 1.56 -12.65
C PRO A 81 4.10 0.27 -12.27
N GLY A 82 4.79 -0.87 -12.43
CA GLY A 82 4.21 -2.18 -12.20
C GLY A 82 3.25 -2.66 -13.29
N ARG A 83 3.06 -1.86 -14.33
CA ARG A 83 2.30 -2.20 -15.54
C ARG A 83 0.91 -2.78 -15.23
N SER A 84 0.53 -3.88 -15.89
CA SER A 84 -0.79 -4.52 -15.76
C SER A 84 -1.10 -4.98 -14.33
N ASN A 85 -0.12 -5.47 -13.58
CA ASN A 85 -0.34 -5.92 -12.19
C ASN A 85 -0.74 -4.77 -11.26
N ALA A 86 -0.10 -3.61 -11.42
CA ALA A 86 -0.44 -2.42 -10.66
C ALA A 86 -1.82 -1.89 -11.04
N PHE A 87 -2.13 -1.89 -12.33
CA PHE A 87 -3.41 -1.43 -12.83
C PHE A 87 -4.55 -2.34 -12.36
N GLU A 88 -4.39 -3.64 -12.40
CA GLU A 88 -5.38 -4.61 -11.93
C GLU A 88 -5.78 -4.39 -10.47
N LEU A 89 -4.80 -4.14 -9.58
CA LEU A 89 -5.09 -3.85 -8.17
C LEU A 89 -5.79 -2.50 -8.00
N ALA A 90 -5.33 -1.47 -8.73
CA ALA A 90 -5.93 -0.15 -8.68
C ALA A 90 -7.35 -0.14 -9.27
N GLU A 91 -7.59 -0.86 -10.33
CA GLU A 91 -8.89 -1.05 -10.95
C GLU A 91 -9.86 -1.76 -9.99
N LYS A 92 -9.46 -2.90 -9.40
CA LYS A 92 -10.25 -3.59 -8.36
C LYS A 92 -10.67 -2.64 -7.25
N PHE A 93 -9.74 -1.78 -6.82
CA PHE A 93 -10.04 -0.75 -5.83
C PHE A 93 -11.07 0.26 -6.34
N CYS A 94 -10.99 0.71 -7.59
CA CYS A 94 -11.98 1.62 -8.19
C CYS A 94 -13.38 1.00 -8.21
N TYR A 95 -13.49 -0.28 -8.44
CA TYR A 95 -14.75 -1.04 -8.39
C TYR A 95 -15.25 -1.34 -6.98
N GLY A 96 -14.54 -0.88 -5.94
CA GLY A 96 -14.93 -1.11 -4.55
C GLY A 96 -14.58 -2.50 -4.02
N VAL A 97 -13.81 -3.28 -4.76
CA VAL A 97 -13.26 -4.55 -4.27
C VAL A 97 -12.25 -4.26 -3.18
N ASN A 98 -12.32 -5.02 -2.08
CA ASN A 98 -11.35 -4.87 -1.01
C ASN A 98 -9.97 -5.38 -1.46
N VAL A 99 -9.06 -4.45 -1.71
CA VAL A 99 -7.66 -4.75 -2.04
C VAL A 99 -6.88 -4.80 -0.74
N GLU A 100 -6.34 -5.97 -0.42
CA GLU A 100 -5.46 -6.14 0.73
C GLU A 100 -4.10 -5.48 0.46
N ILE A 101 -3.71 -4.55 1.35
CA ILE A 101 -2.41 -3.91 1.32
C ILE A 101 -1.46 -4.71 2.20
N THR A 102 -0.32 -5.11 1.65
CA THR A 102 0.69 -5.94 2.30
C THR A 102 2.09 -5.32 2.15
N ILE A 103 3.06 -5.79 2.93
CA ILE A 103 4.47 -5.40 2.78
C ILE A 103 4.98 -5.67 1.36
N SER A 104 4.41 -6.68 0.68
CA SER A 104 4.85 -7.05 -0.67
C SER A 104 4.30 -6.17 -1.78
N ASN A 105 3.15 -5.53 -1.60
CA ASN A 105 2.49 -4.76 -2.65
C ASN A 105 2.33 -3.26 -2.35
N VAL A 106 2.63 -2.79 -1.13
CA VAL A 106 2.42 -1.39 -0.75
C VAL A 106 3.20 -0.40 -1.62
N THR A 107 4.45 -0.72 -2.00
CA THR A 107 5.25 0.12 -2.90
C THR A 107 4.59 0.25 -4.27
N LEU A 108 4.18 -0.89 -4.83
CA LEU A 108 3.47 -0.96 -6.11
C LEU A 108 2.19 -0.12 -6.08
N LEU A 109 1.35 -0.32 -5.06
CA LEU A 109 0.08 0.39 -4.89
C LEU A 109 0.28 1.89 -4.65
N ARG A 110 1.30 2.28 -3.86
CA ARG A 110 1.63 3.70 -3.62
C ARG A 110 2.04 4.40 -4.92
N CYS A 111 2.91 3.77 -5.70
CA CYS A 111 3.35 4.29 -6.99
C CYS A 111 2.19 4.35 -8.01
N ALA A 112 1.35 3.32 -8.06
CA ALA A 112 0.18 3.31 -8.92
C ALA A 112 -0.85 4.40 -8.53
N ALA A 113 -1.13 4.55 -7.24
CA ALA A 113 -2.04 5.57 -6.74
C ALA A 113 -1.56 6.98 -7.10
N ARG A 114 -0.27 7.25 -6.96
CA ARG A 114 0.34 8.53 -7.35
C ARG A 114 0.27 8.76 -8.85
N PHE A 115 0.65 7.76 -9.66
CA PHE A 115 0.59 7.83 -11.11
C PHE A 115 -0.83 8.08 -11.62
N MET A 116 -1.82 7.42 -11.02
CA MET A 116 -3.23 7.57 -11.39
C MET A 116 -3.91 8.77 -10.72
N GLU A 117 -3.19 9.53 -9.90
CA GLU A 117 -3.72 10.69 -9.16
C GLU A 117 -4.97 10.31 -8.33
N MET A 118 -4.85 9.23 -7.53
CA MET A 118 -5.91 8.71 -6.68
C MET A 118 -5.83 9.32 -5.28
N THR A 119 -5.93 10.65 -5.21
CA THR A 119 -5.80 11.45 -3.98
C THR A 119 -7.11 11.49 -3.17
N GLU A 120 -7.03 11.93 -1.93
CA GLU A 120 -8.21 12.10 -1.08
C GLU A 120 -9.12 13.26 -1.53
N ASP A 121 -8.58 14.25 -2.25
CA ASP A 121 -9.35 15.35 -2.86
C ASP A 121 -10.36 14.84 -3.90
N ILE A 122 -10.07 13.72 -4.54
CA ILE A 122 -10.92 13.11 -5.57
C ILE A 122 -11.99 12.22 -4.95
N SER A 123 -11.63 11.46 -3.93
CA SER A 123 -12.54 10.56 -3.23
C SER A 123 -12.03 10.29 -1.81
N GLU A 124 -12.92 10.31 -0.84
CA GLU A 124 -12.59 9.95 0.54
C GLU A 124 -11.99 8.54 0.62
N LYS A 125 -11.00 8.39 1.50
CA LYS A 125 -10.28 7.10 1.72
C LYS A 125 -9.78 6.47 0.43
N ASN A 126 -9.31 7.28 -0.51
CA ASN A 126 -8.77 6.85 -1.78
C ASN A 126 -7.46 6.06 -1.59
N LEU A 127 -6.96 5.44 -2.66
CA LEU A 127 -5.85 4.48 -2.57
C LEU A 127 -4.55 5.12 -2.03
N GLU A 128 -4.29 6.39 -2.34
CA GLU A 128 -3.10 7.08 -1.84
C GLU A 128 -3.07 7.14 -0.31
N ILE A 129 -4.15 7.61 0.32
CA ILE A 129 -4.22 7.71 1.79
C ILE A 129 -4.26 6.33 2.44
N ARG A 130 -4.90 5.32 1.84
CA ARG A 130 -4.91 3.96 2.38
C ARG A 130 -3.50 3.34 2.42
N THR A 131 -2.70 3.56 1.38
CA THR A 131 -1.30 3.11 1.37
C THR A 131 -0.47 3.86 2.40
N GLU A 132 -0.74 5.16 2.60
CA GLU A 132 -0.04 5.98 3.60
C GLU A 132 -0.34 5.52 5.04
N VAL A 133 -1.60 5.26 5.35
CA VAL A 133 -1.99 4.71 6.66
C VAL A 133 -1.29 3.38 6.92
N PHE A 134 -1.29 2.46 5.95
CA PHE A 134 -0.60 1.19 6.08
C PHE A 134 0.92 1.36 6.30
N LEU A 135 1.56 2.29 5.61
CA LEU A 135 2.99 2.60 5.81
C LEU A 135 3.25 3.09 7.23
N LYS A 136 2.42 3.98 7.76
CA LYS A 136 2.55 4.53 9.12
C LYS A 136 2.31 3.48 10.21
N ASP A 137 1.34 2.61 10.02
CA ASP A 137 0.90 1.67 11.06
C ASP A 137 1.70 0.36 11.06
N ALA A 138 2.05 -0.16 9.88
CA ALA A 138 2.64 -1.49 9.74
C ALA A 138 4.10 -1.51 9.26
N VAL A 139 4.55 -0.47 8.54
CA VAL A 139 5.89 -0.45 7.94
C VAL A 139 6.86 0.35 8.78
N PHE A 140 6.61 1.64 8.97
CA PHE A 140 7.57 2.55 9.63
C PHE A 140 7.91 2.18 11.08
N PRO A 141 7.02 1.62 11.90
CA PRO A 141 7.38 1.21 13.26
C PRO A 141 8.31 0.00 13.32
N ASN A 142 8.43 -0.78 12.23
CA ASN A 142 9.20 -2.02 12.19
C ASN A 142 10.38 -1.89 11.21
N ILE A 143 11.61 -2.01 11.72
CA ILE A 143 12.84 -1.88 10.92
C ILE A 143 12.88 -2.92 9.78
N SER A 144 12.55 -4.18 10.06
CA SER A 144 12.58 -5.26 9.06
C SER A 144 11.58 -5.02 7.93
N ASN A 145 10.37 -4.55 8.28
CA ASN A 145 9.36 -4.18 7.27
C ASN A 145 9.82 -2.99 6.44
N SER A 146 10.39 -1.96 7.09
CA SER A 146 10.92 -0.77 6.40
C SER A 146 12.04 -1.13 5.42
N ILE A 147 12.97 -2.01 5.80
CA ILE A 147 14.04 -2.50 4.92
C ILE A 147 13.45 -3.30 3.75
N SER A 148 12.48 -4.18 4.03
CA SER A 148 11.83 -4.99 2.99
C SER A 148 11.11 -4.14 1.95
N VAL A 149 10.42 -3.08 2.39
CA VAL A 149 9.74 -2.13 1.49
C VAL A 149 10.75 -1.26 0.76
N LEU A 150 11.84 -0.81 1.41
CA LEU A 150 12.90 -0.02 0.79
C LEU A 150 13.57 -0.78 -0.36
N HIS A 151 13.87 -2.06 -0.17
CA HIS A 151 14.43 -2.90 -1.23
C HIS A 151 13.50 -3.00 -2.45
N ARG A 152 12.18 -3.04 -2.22
CA ARG A 152 11.19 -3.04 -3.30
C ARG A 152 11.10 -1.70 -4.05
N CYS A 153 11.47 -0.59 -3.41
CA CYS A 153 11.49 0.72 -4.06
C CYS A 153 12.46 0.79 -5.24
N GLU A 154 13.51 -0.03 -5.25
CA GLU A 154 14.49 -0.08 -6.35
C GLU A 154 13.83 -0.39 -7.70
N THR A 155 12.84 -1.28 -7.71
CA THR A 155 12.10 -1.67 -8.92
C THR A 155 11.18 -0.58 -9.46
N PHE A 156 10.87 0.44 -8.64
CA PHE A 156 9.92 1.51 -8.97
C PHE A 156 10.58 2.88 -9.06
N LEU A 157 11.91 2.93 -9.17
CA LEU A 157 12.63 4.18 -9.42
C LEU A 157 12.31 4.71 -10.84
N PRO A 158 12.24 6.03 -11.06
CA PRO A 158 12.41 7.10 -10.04
C PRO A 158 11.14 7.43 -9.23
N LEU A 159 9.98 6.87 -9.56
CA LEU A 159 8.70 7.28 -8.97
C LEU A 159 8.63 7.06 -7.45
N SER A 160 9.28 6.01 -6.92
CA SER A 160 9.34 5.78 -5.47
C SER A 160 10.08 6.90 -4.72
N GLU A 161 11.01 7.60 -5.40
CA GLU A 161 11.64 8.82 -4.88
C GLU A 161 10.73 10.04 -5.01
N GLU A 162 10.06 10.20 -6.16
CA GLU A 162 9.11 11.30 -6.38
C GLU A 162 7.95 11.31 -5.38
N VAL A 163 7.50 10.13 -4.95
CA VAL A 163 6.48 10.01 -3.87
C VAL A 163 7.09 10.11 -2.47
N ASN A 164 8.37 10.44 -2.35
CA ASN A 164 9.11 10.59 -1.09
C ASN A 164 9.13 9.33 -0.21
N LEU A 165 8.80 8.16 -0.76
CA LEU A 165 8.72 6.91 0.00
C LEU A 165 10.10 6.44 0.48
N VAL A 166 11.12 6.54 -0.37
CA VAL A 166 12.50 6.16 -0.05
C VAL A 166 13.03 6.97 1.14
N SER A 167 12.87 8.29 1.12
CA SER A 167 13.31 9.16 2.22
C SER A 167 12.56 8.88 3.52
N GLN A 168 11.25 8.63 3.46
CA GLN A 168 10.45 8.27 4.63
C GLN A 168 10.91 6.95 5.26
N LEU A 169 11.22 5.94 4.44
CA LEU A 169 11.71 4.64 4.90
C LEU A 169 13.10 4.75 5.56
N ILE A 170 14.03 5.49 4.93
CA ILE A 170 15.35 5.73 5.51
C ILE A 170 15.23 6.43 6.87
N ASN A 171 14.41 7.47 6.96
CA ASN A 171 14.17 8.17 8.22
C ASN A 171 13.54 7.26 9.29
N ALA A 172 12.59 6.41 8.90
CA ALA A 172 11.98 5.46 9.83
C ALA A 172 13.00 4.44 10.36
N ILE A 173 13.84 3.88 9.50
CA ILE A 173 14.91 2.94 9.88
C ILE A 173 15.88 3.64 10.85
N THR A 174 16.37 4.82 10.48
CA THR A 174 17.32 5.58 11.31
C THR A 174 16.74 5.89 12.69
N ASN A 175 15.52 6.40 12.76
CA ASN A 175 14.86 6.75 14.01
C ASN A 175 14.65 5.53 14.92
N ASN A 176 14.26 4.39 14.36
CA ASN A 176 14.04 3.18 15.14
C ASN A 176 15.38 2.60 15.64
N THR A 177 16.43 2.59 14.82
CA THR A 177 17.77 2.14 15.23
C THR A 177 18.32 3.02 16.36
N CYS A 178 18.17 4.33 16.29
CA CYS A 178 18.59 5.23 17.38
C CYS A 178 17.80 4.95 18.67
N LYS A 179 16.50 4.69 18.60
CA LYS A 179 15.68 4.34 19.78
C LYS A 179 16.15 3.02 20.42
N GLU A 180 16.42 2.00 19.63
CA GLU A 180 16.91 0.70 20.12
C GLU A 180 18.28 0.82 20.79
N GLN A 181 19.18 1.64 20.27
CA GLN A 181 20.46 1.92 20.92
C GLN A 181 20.28 2.63 22.26
N LEU A 182 19.46 3.67 22.31
CA LEU A 182 19.20 4.41 23.56
C LEU A 182 18.60 3.51 24.64
N THR A 183 17.64 2.65 24.29
CA THR A 183 17.04 1.70 25.25
C THR A 183 18.05 0.65 25.73
N SER A 184 18.93 0.17 24.85
CA SER A 184 20.00 -0.75 25.22
C SER A 184 21.02 -0.11 26.17
N ASP A 185 21.40 1.12 25.95
CA ASP A 185 22.37 1.85 26.79
C ASP A 185 21.77 2.20 28.16
N LEU A 186 20.49 2.59 28.21
CA LEU A 186 19.78 2.83 29.48
C LEU A 186 19.68 1.54 30.32
N SER A 187 19.36 0.41 29.71
CA SER A 187 19.28 -0.87 30.42
C SER A 187 20.65 -1.29 30.99
N LYS A 188 21.75 -1.02 30.29
CA LYS A 188 23.11 -1.28 30.81
C LYS A 188 23.44 -0.38 32.01
N LEU A 189 22.98 0.87 32.01
CA LEU A 189 23.18 1.78 33.13
C LEU A 189 22.39 1.33 34.37
N GLU A 190 21.16 0.85 34.22
CA GLU A 190 20.36 0.33 35.33
C GLU A 190 21.02 -0.87 35.99
N TYR A 191 21.62 -1.79 35.23
CA TYR A 191 22.38 -2.93 35.79
C TYR A 191 23.65 -2.48 36.54
N SER A 192 24.26 -1.36 36.20
CA SER A 192 25.46 -0.86 36.86
C SER A 192 25.18 -0.13 38.18
N PHE A 193 23.93 0.29 38.43
CA PHE A 193 23.46 0.97 39.63
C PHE A 193 22.74 0.06 40.62
N SER A 194 22.76 -1.27 40.46
CA SER A 194 22.23 -2.20 41.45
C SER A 194 23.05 -2.05 42.72
N PRO A 195 22.47 -1.67 43.87
CA PRO A 195 23.25 -1.50 45.11
C PRO A 195 23.81 -2.86 45.54
N LYS A 196 25.13 -2.93 45.61
CA LYS A 196 25.80 -4.08 46.25
C LYS A 196 25.27 -4.16 47.67
N THR A 197 24.57 -5.24 47.98
CA THR A 197 24.16 -5.55 49.35
C THR A 197 25.38 -5.52 50.24
N VAL A 198 25.47 -4.53 51.13
CA VAL A 198 26.51 -4.46 52.18
C VAL A 198 26.15 -5.56 53.15
N GLN A 199 26.94 -6.63 53.15
CA GLN A 199 26.90 -7.62 54.21
C GLN A 199 27.35 -6.97 55.52
N CYS A 200 26.42 -6.78 56.44
CA CYS A 200 26.76 -6.44 57.83
C CYS A 200 27.53 -7.58 58.42
N VAL A 201 28.79 -7.32 58.72
CA VAL A 201 29.63 -8.24 59.54
C VAL A 201 29.21 -8.02 60.99
N ASP A 202 28.51 -9.00 61.54
CA ASP A 202 28.22 -9.06 62.99
C ASP A 202 29.54 -9.18 63.74
N SER A 203 29.91 -8.14 64.47
CA SER A 203 31.03 -8.17 65.41
C SER A 203 30.56 -8.87 66.68
N GLU A 204 31.04 -10.09 66.88
CA GLU A 204 30.95 -10.80 68.17
C GLU A 204 31.68 -10.01 69.26
N THR A 205 30.96 -9.67 70.29
CA THR A 205 31.53 -9.13 71.54
C THR A 205 31.93 -10.30 72.44
N PRO A 206 33.17 -10.38 72.96
CA PRO A 206 33.53 -11.39 73.93
C PRO A 206 33.00 -11.02 75.33
N SER A 207 32.40 -12.01 75.97
CA SER A 207 31.93 -11.97 77.33
C SER A 207 33.18 -12.09 78.31
N TYR A 208 33.16 -11.27 79.31
CA TYR A 208 33.78 -11.53 80.64
C TYR A 208 32.75 -11.42 81.71
#